data_a16883ba58617873d722d96aa8d55d2f
#
_entry.id   a16883ba58617873d722d96aa8d55d2f
#
_cell.length_a   1.000
_cell.length_b   1.000
_cell.length_c   1.000
_cell.angle_alpha   90.00
_cell.angle_beta   90.00
_cell.angle_gamma   90.00
#
_symmetry.space_group_name_H-M   'P 1'
#
loop_
_entity.id
_entity.type
_entity.pdbx_description
1 polymer ?
#
loop_
_entity_poly.entity_id
_entity_poly.type
_entity_poly.pdbx_seq_one_letter_code
_entity_poly.pdbx_strand_id
1 'polypeptide(L)'
;IMNIKKPNIYTSYPADRDDGLASIDNMLHDAEGIDDFLHEMKTETFEKHQAFTVGEVFTDRPDALEAFIGNNGHFSSMFDFAETIAGKSDDGWYKCKPVVWGDEYKKASFGTQARLGDIGFISNIIENHDEPRGVSRFLPDYAQNPAGTKMLGTVSILLRGIPFIYQGQEIGMQNAVWNSVEEYNDINTIDQYHTARNAGLTDKEALK
;
A
#
# COMPACT_ATOMS: atom_id res chain seq x y z
N ILE A 1 -11.91 4.93 0.09
CA ILE A 1 -12.41 6.28 0.37
C ILE A 1 -11.21 7.16 0.57
N MET A 2 -11.09 8.14 -0.27
CA MET A 2 -10.05 9.16 -0.12
C MET A 2 -10.42 10.09 1.04
N ASN A 3 -9.43 10.58 1.75
CA ASN A 3 -9.63 11.60 2.76
C ASN A 3 -10.25 12.85 2.11
N ILE A 4 -11.33 13.37 2.69
CA ILE A 4 -12.03 14.53 2.17
C ILE A 4 -11.96 15.62 3.22
N LYS A 5 -11.41 16.79 2.87
CA LYS A 5 -11.39 17.94 3.77
C LYS A 5 -12.77 18.56 3.90
N LYS A 6 -13.23 18.68 5.10
CA LYS A 6 -14.46 19.41 5.46
C LYS A 6 -14.09 20.82 5.90
N PRO A 7 -14.80 21.88 5.53
CA PRO A 7 -16.03 21.91 4.73
C PRO A 7 -15.80 22.13 3.22
N ASN A 8 -14.59 22.27 2.74
CA ASN A 8 -14.27 22.83 1.43
C ASN A 8 -13.53 21.84 0.51
N ILE A 9 -14.18 20.76 0.08
CA ILE A 9 -13.62 19.84 -0.92
C ILE A 9 -13.34 20.50 -2.28
N TYR A 10 -13.92 21.67 -2.52
CA TYR A 10 -13.74 22.45 -3.77
C TYR A 10 -12.81 23.64 -3.60
N THR A 11 -12.13 23.78 -2.46
CA THR A 11 -11.18 24.85 -2.24
C THR A 11 -9.95 24.63 -3.13
N SER A 12 -9.46 25.70 -3.75
CA SER A 12 -8.18 25.69 -4.45
C SER A 12 -7.04 25.46 -3.44
N TYR A 13 -6.15 24.55 -3.78
CA TYR A 13 -4.94 24.34 -3.00
C TYR A 13 -3.79 25.17 -3.59
N PRO A 14 -3.05 25.91 -2.75
CA PRO A 14 -1.87 26.62 -3.22
C PRO A 14 -0.81 25.61 -3.70
N ALA A 15 -0.09 25.98 -4.74
CA ALA A 15 1.06 25.23 -5.20
C ALA A 15 2.12 25.16 -4.10
N ASP A 16 2.61 23.97 -3.80
CA ASP A 16 3.64 23.69 -2.80
C ASP A 16 4.79 22.86 -3.36
N ARG A 17 4.81 22.67 -4.69
CA ARG A 17 5.85 21.97 -5.45
C ARG A 17 6.53 22.92 -6.43
N ASP A 18 7.77 22.62 -6.78
CA ASP A 18 8.58 23.41 -7.72
C ASP A 18 7.98 23.46 -9.14
N ASP A 19 7.16 22.46 -9.49
CA ASP A 19 6.45 22.38 -10.78
C ASP A 19 5.16 23.23 -10.83
N GLY A 20 4.83 23.93 -9.73
CA GLY A 20 3.64 24.76 -9.61
C GLY A 20 2.35 24.00 -9.30
N LEU A 21 2.45 22.73 -8.95
CA LEU A 21 1.32 21.88 -8.53
C LEU A 21 1.21 21.80 -7.01
N ALA A 22 0.04 21.40 -6.51
CA ALA A 22 -0.14 21.07 -5.11
C ALA A 22 0.20 19.59 -4.86
N SER A 23 0.86 19.30 -3.75
CA SER A 23 1.09 17.93 -3.30
C SER A 23 -0.22 17.26 -2.91
N ILE A 24 -0.46 16.07 -3.42
CA ILE A 24 -1.65 15.30 -3.08
C ILE A 24 -1.64 14.90 -1.59
N ASP A 25 -0.49 14.62 -1.02
CA ASP A 25 -0.35 14.24 0.39
C ASP A 25 -0.80 15.37 1.31
N ASN A 26 -0.39 16.61 1.03
CA ASN A 26 -0.84 17.80 1.77
C ASN A 26 -2.34 18.08 1.59
N MET A 27 -2.94 17.60 0.51
CA MET A 27 -4.37 17.75 0.26
C MET A 27 -5.22 16.74 1.02
N LEU A 28 -4.74 15.50 1.15
CA LEU A 28 -5.54 14.36 1.58
C LEU A 28 -5.15 13.83 2.95
N HIS A 29 -3.91 14.06 3.39
CA HIS A 29 -3.41 13.52 4.65
C HIS A 29 -4.15 14.12 5.85
N ASP A 30 -4.65 13.27 6.75
CA ASP A 30 -5.37 13.62 7.97
C ASP A 30 -6.44 14.72 7.78
N ALA A 31 -7.25 14.56 6.73
CA ALA A 31 -8.25 15.53 6.35
C ALA A 31 -9.29 15.75 7.46
N GLU A 32 -9.51 17.02 7.81
CA GLU A 32 -10.48 17.42 8.83
C GLU A 32 -11.88 16.89 8.53
N GLY A 33 -12.52 16.27 9.53
CA GLY A 33 -13.89 15.76 9.44
C GLY A 33 -14.04 14.42 8.73
N ILE A 34 -12.93 13.74 8.35
CA ILE A 34 -13.03 12.40 7.76
C ILE A 34 -13.70 11.40 8.71
N ASP A 35 -13.41 11.49 9.98
CA ASP A 35 -14.01 10.60 11.00
C ASP A 35 -15.53 10.75 11.08
N ASP A 36 -16.09 11.97 10.87
CA ASP A 36 -17.54 12.20 10.84
C ASP A 36 -18.20 11.45 9.67
N PHE A 37 -17.59 11.52 8.48
CA PHE A 37 -18.10 10.81 7.30
C PHE A 37 -17.99 9.29 7.43
N LEU A 38 -16.89 8.81 7.98
CA LEU A 38 -16.69 7.38 8.20
C LEU A 38 -17.65 6.85 9.29
N HIS A 39 -17.91 7.63 10.33
CA HIS A 39 -18.88 7.27 11.35
C HIS A 39 -20.31 7.23 10.79
N GLU A 40 -20.71 8.21 9.99
CA GLU A 40 -22.00 8.20 9.31
C GLU A 40 -22.14 6.96 8.40
N MET A 41 -21.13 6.68 7.59
CA MET A 41 -21.13 5.51 6.72
C MET A 41 -21.22 4.20 7.52
N LYS A 42 -20.52 4.10 8.65
CA LYS A 42 -20.59 2.95 9.54
C LYS A 42 -22.00 2.75 10.07
N THR A 43 -22.59 3.77 10.67
CA THR A 43 -23.89 3.69 11.36
C THR A 43 -25.06 3.56 10.39
N GLU A 44 -25.01 4.30 9.27
CA GLU A 44 -26.09 4.33 8.30
C GLU A 44 -26.05 3.19 7.28
N THR A 45 -24.91 2.50 7.14
CA THR A 45 -24.74 1.46 6.13
C THR A 45 -24.20 0.16 6.70
N PHE A 46 -22.98 0.18 7.23
CA PHE A 46 -22.27 -1.07 7.56
C PHE A 46 -22.92 -1.87 8.67
N GLU A 47 -23.33 -1.20 9.76
CA GLU A 47 -23.97 -1.85 10.90
C GLU A 47 -25.35 -2.36 10.55
N LYS A 48 -26.13 -1.61 9.76
CA LYS A 48 -27.47 -2.00 9.33
C LYS A 48 -27.47 -3.29 8.49
N HIS A 49 -26.39 -3.52 7.76
CA HIS A 49 -26.23 -4.69 6.89
C HIS A 49 -25.31 -5.76 7.47
N GLN A 50 -24.79 -5.59 8.69
CA GLN A 50 -23.80 -6.47 9.29
C GLN A 50 -22.62 -6.74 8.36
N ALA A 51 -22.18 -5.69 7.66
CA ALA A 51 -21.15 -5.80 6.63
C ALA A 51 -19.78 -6.00 7.23
N PHE A 52 -19.01 -6.92 6.68
CA PHE A 52 -17.57 -6.95 6.88
C PHE A 52 -16.92 -5.92 5.96
N THR A 53 -16.13 -5.03 6.52
CA THR A 53 -15.56 -3.88 5.80
C THR A 53 -14.04 -3.84 5.94
N VAL A 54 -13.35 -3.42 4.88
CA VAL A 54 -11.90 -3.27 4.87
C VAL A 54 -11.55 -1.86 4.43
N GLY A 55 -10.79 -1.15 5.27
CA GLY A 55 -10.28 0.18 4.97
C GLY A 55 -8.96 0.12 4.20
N GLU A 56 -8.80 1.01 3.23
CA GLU A 56 -7.51 1.36 2.68
C GLU A 56 -7.08 2.69 3.30
N VAL A 57 -6.14 2.63 4.23
CA VAL A 57 -5.81 3.76 5.11
C VAL A 57 -4.31 4.03 5.05
N PHE A 58 -3.98 5.24 4.62
CA PHE A 58 -2.63 5.79 4.65
C PHE A 58 -2.62 6.99 5.59
N THR A 59 -2.02 6.83 6.77
CA THR A 59 -1.97 7.89 7.78
C THR A 59 -0.79 7.67 8.73
N ASP A 60 -0.24 8.77 9.23
CA ASP A 60 0.79 8.77 10.28
C ASP A 60 0.20 8.94 11.69
N ARG A 61 -1.11 8.92 11.82
CA ARG A 61 -1.78 9.05 13.13
C ARG A 61 -1.30 7.98 14.10
N PRO A 62 -0.87 8.34 15.31
CA PRO A 62 -0.45 7.36 16.31
C PRO A 62 -1.56 6.41 16.75
N ASP A 63 -2.82 6.88 16.69
CA ASP A 63 -4.03 6.14 17.04
C ASP A 63 -4.72 5.45 15.84
N ALA A 64 -4.03 5.34 14.71
CA ALA A 64 -4.62 4.85 13.47
C ALA A 64 -5.31 3.48 13.61
N LEU A 65 -4.71 2.54 14.33
CA LEU A 65 -5.32 1.22 14.52
C LEU A 65 -6.64 1.33 15.26
N GLU A 66 -6.67 2.02 16.39
CA GLU A 66 -7.88 2.19 17.22
C GLU A 66 -8.95 3.03 16.54
N ALA A 67 -8.55 4.03 15.75
CA ALA A 67 -9.46 4.90 15.03
C ALA A 67 -10.15 4.17 13.86
N PHE A 68 -9.41 3.32 13.15
CA PHE A 68 -9.93 2.71 11.93
C PHE A 68 -10.44 1.28 12.09
N ILE A 69 -9.93 0.50 13.06
CA ILE A 69 -10.35 -0.88 13.31
C ILE A 69 -10.66 -1.12 14.79
N GLY A 70 -11.14 -2.31 15.11
CA GLY A 70 -11.55 -2.68 16.46
C GLY A 70 -12.98 -2.27 16.79
N ASN A 71 -13.34 -2.35 18.08
CA ASN A 71 -14.73 -2.17 18.52
C ASN A 71 -15.30 -0.79 18.18
N ASN A 72 -14.48 0.25 18.29
CA ASN A 72 -14.89 1.63 18.02
C ASN A 72 -14.44 2.15 16.66
N GLY A 73 -13.63 1.39 15.95
CA GLY A 73 -13.10 1.76 14.64
C GLY A 73 -14.19 1.85 13.56
N HIS A 74 -13.86 2.50 12.46
CA HIS A 74 -14.78 2.70 11.35
C HIS A 74 -14.99 1.47 10.49
N PHE A 75 -13.98 0.57 10.44
CA PHE A 75 -13.96 -0.63 9.60
C PHE A 75 -13.78 -1.89 10.43
N SER A 76 -14.18 -3.03 9.89
CA SER A 76 -13.92 -4.34 10.50
C SER A 76 -12.43 -4.68 10.48
N SER A 77 -11.72 -4.24 9.45
CA SER A 77 -10.29 -4.44 9.24
C SER A 77 -9.73 -3.33 8.36
N MET A 78 -8.41 -3.20 8.28
CA MET A 78 -7.74 -2.37 7.28
C MET A 78 -6.53 -3.12 6.72
N PHE A 79 -6.11 -2.77 5.51
CA PHE A 79 -4.91 -3.36 4.90
C PHE A 79 -3.65 -2.95 5.66
N ASP A 80 -2.74 -3.91 5.82
CA ASP A 80 -1.37 -3.65 6.28
C ASP A 80 -0.47 -3.37 5.08
N PHE A 81 -0.03 -2.13 4.98
CA PHE A 81 0.90 -1.69 3.94
C PHE A 81 2.34 -1.53 4.44
N ALA A 82 2.62 -1.95 5.68
CA ALA A 82 3.94 -1.74 6.28
C ALA A 82 5.08 -2.35 5.43
N GLU A 83 4.86 -3.55 4.87
CA GLU A 83 5.83 -4.18 3.99
C GLU A 83 5.89 -3.52 2.61
N THR A 84 4.76 -3.03 2.11
CA THR A 84 4.68 -2.46 0.75
C THR A 84 5.30 -1.08 0.67
N ILE A 85 5.37 -0.33 1.76
CA ILE A 85 6.06 0.97 1.80
C ILE A 85 7.55 0.83 2.12
N ALA A 86 8.01 -0.33 2.60
CA ALA A 86 9.43 -0.57 2.87
C ALA A 86 10.27 -0.40 1.60
N GLY A 87 11.33 0.38 1.69
CA GLY A 87 12.24 0.64 0.57
C GLY A 87 11.73 1.63 -0.48
N LYS A 88 10.50 2.15 -0.38
CA LYS A 88 10.00 3.21 -1.29
C LYS A 88 10.82 4.50 -1.16
N SER A 89 10.85 5.29 -2.22
CA SER A 89 11.53 6.59 -2.28
C SER A 89 10.60 7.63 -2.88
N ASP A 90 10.49 8.77 -2.24
CA ASP A 90 9.70 9.92 -2.71
C ASP A 90 10.33 10.59 -3.94
N ASP A 91 11.65 10.39 -4.15
CA ASP A 91 12.37 10.96 -5.28
C ASP A 91 12.19 10.20 -6.62
N GLY A 92 11.47 9.09 -6.61
CA GLY A 92 11.19 8.27 -7.79
C GLY A 92 11.47 6.78 -7.58
N TRP A 93 10.80 5.96 -8.36
CA TRP A 93 10.89 4.50 -8.22
C TRP A 93 12.29 3.95 -8.50
N TYR A 94 13.05 4.59 -9.38
CA TYR A 94 14.44 4.20 -9.67
C TYR A 94 15.38 4.32 -8.47
N LYS A 95 14.97 5.03 -7.41
CA LYS A 95 15.68 5.14 -6.13
C LYS A 95 15.16 4.17 -5.06
N CYS A 96 14.09 3.44 -5.34
CA CYS A 96 13.60 2.44 -4.42
C CYS A 96 14.65 1.39 -4.13
N LYS A 97 14.76 0.99 -2.87
CA LYS A 97 15.69 -0.05 -2.43
C LYS A 97 14.98 -1.40 -2.43
N PRO A 98 15.66 -2.47 -2.86
CA PRO A 98 15.13 -3.81 -2.66
C PRO A 98 14.84 -4.05 -1.18
N VAL A 99 13.69 -4.62 -0.88
CA VAL A 99 13.37 -5.05 0.48
C VAL A 99 14.22 -6.27 0.80
N VAL A 100 15.03 -6.17 1.86
CA VAL A 100 15.83 -7.31 2.32
C VAL A 100 14.91 -8.28 3.04
N TRP A 101 14.64 -9.41 2.39
CA TRP A 101 13.85 -10.47 2.98
C TRP A 101 14.46 -10.97 4.31
N GLY A 102 13.59 -11.13 5.29
CA GLY A 102 13.96 -11.61 6.62
C GLY A 102 14.20 -10.50 7.63
N ASP A 103 14.85 -9.42 7.27
CA ASP A 103 15.14 -8.32 8.18
C ASP A 103 14.10 -7.18 8.05
N GLU A 104 14.03 -6.55 6.89
CA GLU A 104 13.14 -5.40 6.69
C GLU A 104 11.67 -5.82 6.61
N TYR A 105 11.37 -6.90 5.86
CA TYR A 105 10.03 -7.46 5.80
C TYR A 105 9.54 -7.86 7.19
N LYS A 106 10.35 -8.63 7.92
CA LYS A 106 10.03 -9.06 9.28
C LYS A 106 9.86 -7.88 10.24
N LYS A 107 10.71 -6.85 10.14
CA LYS A 107 10.61 -5.65 10.97
C LYS A 107 9.29 -4.92 10.72
N ALA A 108 8.89 -4.77 9.46
CA ALA A 108 7.64 -4.11 9.08
C ALA A 108 6.42 -4.90 9.58
N SER A 109 6.28 -6.16 9.16
CA SER A 109 5.16 -7.04 9.53
C SER A 109 5.04 -7.24 11.03
N PHE A 110 6.11 -7.57 11.73
CA PHE A 110 6.08 -7.79 13.18
C PHE A 110 5.89 -6.49 13.95
N GLY A 111 6.32 -5.37 13.41
CA GLY A 111 6.02 -4.04 13.96
C GLY A 111 4.52 -3.78 14.00
N THR A 112 3.80 -4.04 12.91
CA THR A 112 2.34 -3.95 12.88
C THR A 112 1.69 -4.96 13.80
N GLN A 113 2.11 -6.23 13.78
CA GLN A 113 1.58 -7.27 14.64
C GLN A 113 1.72 -6.92 16.14
N ALA A 114 2.86 -6.33 16.53
CA ALA A 114 3.09 -5.90 17.92
C ALA A 114 2.17 -4.74 18.34
N ARG A 115 1.93 -3.78 17.43
CA ARG A 115 1.02 -2.66 17.71
C ARG A 115 -0.45 -3.07 17.70
N LEU A 116 -0.81 -4.07 16.91
CA LEU A 116 -2.19 -4.54 16.80
C LEU A 116 -2.73 -5.03 18.14
N GLY A 117 -1.92 -5.70 18.97
CA GLY A 117 -2.34 -6.19 20.29
C GLY A 117 -3.70 -6.89 20.24
N ASP A 118 -4.65 -6.41 21.04
CA ASP A 118 -6.03 -6.89 21.11
C ASP A 118 -7.04 -5.94 20.45
N ILE A 119 -6.56 -4.94 19.66
CA ILE A 119 -7.41 -3.91 19.05
C ILE A 119 -8.39 -4.53 18.06
N GLY A 120 -7.92 -5.43 17.18
CA GLY A 120 -8.78 -6.02 16.15
C GLY A 120 -8.03 -6.94 15.20
N PHE A 121 -8.48 -6.97 13.95
CA PHE A 121 -7.88 -7.73 12.87
C PHE A 121 -7.38 -6.79 11.78
N ILE A 122 -6.18 -7.08 11.25
CA ILE A 122 -5.63 -6.40 10.09
C ILE A 122 -5.73 -7.32 8.87
N SER A 123 -5.86 -6.75 7.69
CA SER A 123 -5.88 -7.48 6.42
C SER A 123 -4.47 -7.58 5.87
N ASN A 124 -3.88 -8.78 5.97
CA ASN A 124 -2.53 -9.04 5.49
C ASN A 124 -2.53 -9.16 3.97
N ILE A 125 -1.68 -8.38 3.31
CA ILE A 125 -1.46 -8.45 1.86
C ILE A 125 0.03 -8.59 1.57
N ILE A 126 0.37 -9.29 0.49
CA ILE A 126 1.73 -9.33 -0.07
C ILE A 126 1.79 -8.52 -1.35
N GLU A 127 0.71 -8.53 -2.11
CA GLU A 127 0.57 -7.91 -3.41
C GLU A 127 -0.89 -7.56 -3.68
N ASN A 128 -1.12 -6.61 -4.56
CA ASN A 128 -2.43 -6.23 -5.07
C ASN A 128 -2.32 -5.68 -6.50
N HIS A 129 -3.37 -5.02 -7.01
CA HIS A 129 -3.38 -4.43 -8.35
C HIS A 129 -2.51 -3.18 -8.50
N ASP A 130 -2.13 -2.54 -7.38
CA ASP A 130 -1.30 -1.32 -7.36
C ASP A 130 0.17 -1.61 -7.00
N GLU A 131 0.49 -2.82 -6.53
CA GLU A 131 1.82 -3.18 -6.05
C GLU A 131 2.43 -4.31 -6.89
N PRO A 132 3.76 -4.38 -6.98
CA PRO A 132 4.43 -5.48 -7.67
C PRO A 132 4.08 -6.84 -7.07
N ARG A 133 4.20 -7.89 -7.89
CA ARG A 133 4.05 -9.27 -7.42
C ARG A 133 5.00 -9.56 -6.26
N GLY A 134 4.47 -10.11 -5.18
CA GLY A 134 5.23 -10.33 -3.94
C GLY A 134 6.46 -11.23 -4.11
N VAL A 135 6.39 -12.24 -4.96
CA VAL A 135 7.54 -13.11 -5.30
C VAL A 135 8.67 -12.29 -5.91
N SER A 136 8.34 -11.39 -6.87
CA SER A 136 9.33 -10.54 -7.53
C SER A 136 9.88 -9.45 -6.64
N ARG A 137 9.09 -8.96 -5.68
CA ARG A 137 9.47 -7.86 -4.80
C ARG A 137 10.26 -8.31 -3.59
N PHE A 138 9.78 -9.34 -2.89
CA PHE A 138 10.29 -9.70 -1.59
C PHE A 138 11.32 -10.83 -1.61
N LEU A 139 11.38 -11.62 -2.68
CA LEU A 139 12.32 -12.72 -2.76
C LEU A 139 13.51 -12.36 -3.66
N PRO A 140 14.74 -12.62 -3.20
CA PRO A 140 15.90 -12.49 -4.07
C PRO A 140 15.81 -13.53 -5.23
N ASP A 141 16.45 -13.24 -6.36
CA ASP A 141 16.34 -14.04 -7.58
C ASP A 141 16.53 -15.55 -7.36
N TYR A 142 17.49 -15.94 -6.52
CA TYR A 142 17.76 -17.35 -6.20
C TYR A 142 16.61 -18.03 -5.43
N ALA A 143 15.74 -17.26 -4.79
CA ALA A 143 14.59 -17.74 -4.01
C ALA A 143 13.25 -17.60 -4.75
N GLN A 144 13.23 -17.01 -5.95
CA GLN A 144 12.03 -16.91 -6.80
C GLN A 144 11.73 -18.25 -7.46
N ASN A 145 11.43 -19.23 -6.64
CA ASN A 145 11.14 -20.61 -7.02
C ASN A 145 9.99 -21.16 -6.16
N PRO A 146 9.44 -22.34 -6.47
CA PRO A 146 8.27 -22.88 -5.75
C PRO A 146 8.44 -22.99 -4.23
N ALA A 147 9.65 -23.22 -3.72
CA ALA A 147 9.89 -23.30 -2.28
C ALA A 147 9.84 -21.93 -1.62
N GLY A 148 10.50 -20.93 -2.20
CA GLY A 148 10.45 -19.54 -1.73
C GLY A 148 9.04 -18.96 -1.82
N THR A 149 8.32 -19.21 -2.92
CA THR A 149 6.93 -18.78 -3.10
C THR A 149 6.01 -19.36 -2.02
N LYS A 150 6.13 -20.66 -1.74
CA LYS A 150 5.34 -21.29 -0.67
C LYS A 150 5.71 -20.75 0.72
N MET A 151 6.98 -20.47 0.97
CA MET A 151 7.42 -19.84 2.21
C MET A 151 6.78 -18.47 2.37
N LEU A 152 6.82 -17.62 1.36
CA LEU A 152 6.21 -16.27 1.39
C LEU A 152 4.71 -16.34 1.67
N GLY A 153 3.99 -17.21 0.95
CA GLY A 153 2.56 -17.46 1.17
C GLY A 153 2.26 -17.98 2.58
N THR A 154 3.10 -18.88 3.10
CA THR A 154 2.97 -19.42 4.46
C THR A 154 3.09 -18.30 5.51
N VAL A 155 4.09 -17.43 5.37
CA VAL A 155 4.26 -16.28 6.29
C VAL A 155 3.01 -15.40 6.29
N SER A 156 2.51 -15.02 5.12
CA SER A 156 1.31 -14.17 5.01
C SER A 156 0.08 -14.79 5.66
N ILE A 157 -0.15 -16.08 5.47
CA ILE A 157 -1.30 -16.80 6.03
C ILE A 157 -1.20 -16.97 7.54
N LEU A 158 0.01 -17.13 8.08
CA LEU A 158 0.24 -17.37 9.51
C LEU A 158 0.36 -16.10 10.35
N LEU A 159 0.51 -14.92 9.74
CA LEU A 159 0.41 -13.65 10.46
C LEU A 159 -1.00 -13.49 11.03
N ARG A 160 -1.08 -12.91 12.24
CA ARG A 160 -2.38 -12.60 12.84
C ARG A 160 -3.13 -11.62 11.96
N GLY A 161 -4.34 -11.96 11.56
CA GLY A 161 -5.16 -11.12 10.71
C GLY A 161 -5.94 -11.93 9.69
N ILE A 162 -6.39 -11.26 8.65
CA ILE A 162 -7.18 -11.84 7.57
C ILE A 162 -6.30 -11.84 6.32
N PRO A 163 -5.88 -13.01 5.81
CA PRO A 163 -5.06 -13.07 4.61
C PRO A 163 -5.90 -12.73 3.38
N PHE A 164 -5.43 -11.76 2.61
CA PHE A 164 -5.95 -11.42 1.30
C PHE A 164 -5.02 -11.99 0.24
N ILE A 165 -5.54 -12.87 -0.58
CA ILE A 165 -4.79 -13.53 -1.65
C ILE A 165 -5.19 -12.89 -2.97
N TYR A 166 -4.26 -12.19 -3.61
CA TYR A 166 -4.50 -11.58 -4.91
C TYR A 166 -4.48 -12.64 -6.01
N GLN A 167 -5.32 -12.47 -7.03
CA GLN A 167 -5.40 -13.41 -8.16
C GLN A 167 -4.02 -13.65 -8.78
N GLY A 168 -3.65 -14.91 -8.96
CA GLY A 168 -2.34 -15.34 -9.44
C GLY A 168 -1.29 -15.57 -8.34
N GLN A 169 -1.51 -15.05 -7.14
CA GLN A 169 -0.62 -15.30 -6.00
C GLN A 169 -0.61 -16.78 -5.62
N GLU A 170 -1.74 -17.47 -5.73
CA GLU A 170 -1.90 -18.91 -5.43
C GLU A 170 -1.06 -19.81 -6.33
N ILE A 171 -0.69 -19.34 -7.52
CA ILE A 171 0.20 -20.04 -8.44
C ILE A 171 1.63 -19.47 -8.46
N GLY A 172 1.91 -18.47 -7.59
CA GLY A 172 3.23 -17.84 -7.50
C GLY A 172 3.57 -16.97 -8.71
N MET A 173 2.59 -16.25 -9.25
CA MET A 173 2.79 -15.34 -10.38
C MET A 173 3.86 -14.30 -10.06
N GLN A 174 4.69 -13.98 -11.04
CA GLN A 174 5.77 -12.99 -10.96
C GLN A 174 5.41 -11.76 -11.82
N ASN A 175 6.16 -10.67 -11.66
CA ASN A 175 6.03 -9.51 -12.51
C ASN A 175 6.26 -9.89 -13.99
N ALA A 176 5.48 -9.29 -14.88
CA ALA A 176 5.75 -9.35 -16.31
C ALA A 176 7.05 -8.60 -16.62
N VAL A 177 7.77 -9.08 -17.63
CA VAL A 177 8.98 -8.42 -18.13
C VAL A 177 8.63 -7.79 -19.48
N TRP A 178 8.76 -6.48 -19.54
CA TRP A 178 8.52 -5.69 -20.73
C TRP A 178 9.84 -5.18 -21.33
N ASN A 179 9.87 -4.99 -22.63
CA ASN A 179 11.10 -4.58 -23.34
C ASN A 179 11.12 -3.09 -23.66
N SER A 180 9.96 -2.43 -23.57
CA SER A 180 9.85 -1.00 -23.83
C SER A 180 8.74 -0.37 -23.00
N VAL A 181 8.81 0.96 -22.82
CA VAL A 181 7.82 1.71 -22.03
C VAL A 181 6.45 1.73 -22.72
N GLU A 182 6.40 1.61 -24.04
CA GLU A 182 5.16 1.60 -24.85
C GLU A 182 4.30 0.35 -24.62
N GLU A 183 4.86 -0.70 -24.01
CA GLU A 183 4.13 -1.92 -23.65
C GLU A 183 3.33 -1.75 -22.36
N TYR A 184 3.60 -0.68 -21.59
CA TYR A 184 2.85 -0.38 -20.35
C TYR A 184 1.59 0.43 -20.67
N ASN A 185 0.50 0.11 -19.99
CA ASN A 185 -0.75 0.86 -20.00
C ASN A 185 -1.07 1.42 -18.60
N ASP A 186 -0.05 1.96 -17.94
CA ASP A 186 -0.16 2.58 -16.63
C ASP A 186 0.60 3.91 -16.63
N ILE A 187 -0.14 5.00 -16.34
CA ILE A 187 0.41 6.35 -16.40
C ILE A 187 1.52 6.56 -15.35
N ASN A 188 1.38 5.99 -14.16
CA ASN A 188 2.40 6.14 -13.12
C ASN A 188 3.72 5.48 -13.52
N THR A 189 3.65 4.27 -14.08
CA THR A 189 4.85 3.58 -14.60
C THR A 189 5.53 4.38 -15.70
N ILE A 190 4.74 4.92 -16.64
CA ILE A 190 5.27 5.74 -17.74
C ILE A 190 5.92 7.01 -17.21
N ASP A 191 5.30 7.71 -16.26
CA ASP A 191 5.85 8.92 -15.64
C ASP A 191 7.13 8.62 -14.85
N GLN A 192 7.16 7.51 -14.12
CA GLN A 192 8.35 7.08 -13.38
C GLN A 192 9.51 6.68 -14.30
N TYR A 193 9.22 6.04 -15.44
CA TYR A 193 10.22 5.80 -16.47
C TYR A 193 10.82 7.12 -16.98
N HIS A 194 9.99 8.11 -17.33
CA HIS A 194 10.48 9.41 -17.79
C HIS A 194 11.27 10.15 -16.70
N THR A 195 10.86 10.04 -15.44
CA THR A 195 11.59 10.59 -14.29
C THR A 195 12.99 9.98 -14.18
N ALA A 196 13.09 8.65 -14.30
CA ALA A 196 14.37 7.95 -14.30
C ALA A 196 15.26 8.36 -15.50
N ARG A 197 14.67 8.48 -16.70
CA ARG A 197 15.39 8.95 -17.90
C ARG A 197 15.91 10.38 -17.75
N ASN A 198 15.10 11.28 -17.21
CA ASN A 198 15.50 12.68 -16.94
C ASN A 198 16.60 12.77 -15.88
N ALA A 199 16.68 11.82 -14.96
CA ALA A 199 17.75 11.67 -14.00
C ALA A 199 19.04 11.08 -14.60
N GLY A 200 19.05 10.71 -15.90
CA GLY A 200 20.22 10.25 -16.64
C GLY A 200 20.39 8.73 -16.75
N LEU A 201 19.42 7.96 -16.31
CA LEU A 201 19.45 6.50 -16.46
C LEU A 201 19.28 6.12 -17.95
N THR A 202 19.88 5.01 -18.36
CA THR A 202 19.63 4.40 -19.68
C THR A 202 18.23 3.80 -19.75
N ASP A 203 17.70 3.55 -20.96
CA ASP A 203 16.40 2.88 -21.13
C ASP A 203 16.30 1.57 -20.35
N LYS A 204 17.36 0.76 -20.43
CA LYS A 204 17.43 -0.52 -19.74
C LYS A 204 17.43 -0.39 -18.22
N GLU A 205 18.02 0.67 -17.68
CA GLU A 205 18.01 0.94 -16.23
C GLU A 205 16.68 1.50 -15.77
N ALA A 206 16.04 2.32 -16.61
CA ALA A 206 14.74 2.92 -16.30
C ALA A 206 13.56 1.93 -16.40
N LEU A 207 13.73 0.83 -17.16
CA LEU A 207 12.76 -0.27 -17.27
C LEU A 207 12.88 -1.34 -16.19
N LYS A 208 13.84 -1.23 -15.29
CA LYS A 208 14.02 -2.15 -14.17
C LYS A 208 13.23 -1.73 -12.95
#